data_bf00678f44416268c45fb1da8f7853c0
#
_entry.id   bf00678f44416268c45fb1da8f7853c0
#
_cell.length_a   1.000
_cell.length_b   1.000
_cell.length_c   1.000
_cell.angle_alpha   90.00
_cell.angle_beta   90.00
_cell.angle_gamma   90.00
#
_symmetry.space_group_name_H-M   'P 1'
#
loop_
_entity.id
_entity.type
_entity.pdbx_description
1 polymer ?
#
loop_
_entity_poly.entity_id
_entity_poly.type
_entity_poly.pdbx_seq_one_letter_code
_entity_poly.pdbx_strand_id
1 'polypeptide(L)'
;MRTPRGWARCARAGPGVVTVLAGSVLAAALPGVPAPTHRVVADWEEDDRSPRLAATFFCEPRPDARMAHVAGDTSDAPTYATWRARSYKKYLKKP
;
A
#
# COMPACT_ATOMS: atom_id res chain seq x y z
N MET A 1 -3.03 11.16 -2.82
CA MET A 1 -1.95 10.36 -3.40
C MET A 1 -0.84 11.27 -3.89
N ARG A 2 0.41 10.92 -3.65
CA ARG A 2 1.56 11.72 -4.12
C ARG A 2 1.90 11.33 -5.56
N THR A 3 2.06 12.33 -6.41
CA THR A 3 2.46 12.21 -7.81
C THR A 3 3.74 13.03 -8.05
N PRO A 4 4.44 12.89 -9.19
CA PRO A 4 5.57 13.74 -9.54
C PRO A 4 5.24 15.24 -9.56
N ARG A 5 3.96 15.59 -9.76
CA ARG A 5 3.46 16.99 -9.78
C ARG A 5 2.94 17.47 -8.43
N GLY A 6 3.04 16.65 -7.38
CA GLY A 6 2.55 16.98 -6.04
C GLY A 6 1.44 16.04 -5.55
N TRP A 7 0.63 16.50 -4.63
CA TRP A 7 -0.47 15.73 -4.10
C TRP A 7 -1.72 15.84 -4.98
N ALA A 8 -2.26 14.68 -5.38
CA ALA A 8 -3.53 14.57 -6.08
C ALA A 8 -4.59 13.94 -5.17
N ARG A 9 -5.82 14.43 -5.22
CA ARG A 9 -6.97 13.78 -4.59
C ARG A 9 -7.36 12.52 -5.36
N CYS A 10 -7.62 11.45 -4.63
CA CYS A 10 -8.38 10.34 -5.18
C CYS A 10 -9.87 10.71 -5.15
N ALA A 11 -10.58 10.44 -6.23
CA ALA A 11 -12.02 10.62 -6.24
C ALA A 11 -12.66 9.78 -5.13
N ARG A 12 -13.70 10.32 -4.49
CA ARG A 12 -14.50 9.53 -3.53
C ARG A 12 -15.17 8.38 -4.28
N ALA A 13 -14.99 7.18 -3.76
CA ALA A 13 -15.74 6.03 -4.24
C ALA A 13 -17.22 6.20 -3.83
N GLY A 14 -18.13 6.06 -4.78
CA GLY A 14 -19.57 6.02 -4.50
C GLY A 14 -20.03 4.65 -3.99
N PRO A 15 -21.33 4.49 -3.69
CA PRO A 15 -21.88 3.18 -3.33
C PRO A 15 -21.55 2.10 -4.34
N GLY A 16 -21.14 0.93 -3.87
CA GLY A 16 -20.76 -0.19 -4.74
C GLY A 16 -19.39 -0.09 -5.42
N VAL A 17 -18.59 0.93 -5.08
CA VAL A 17 -17.24 1.13 -5.64
C VAL A 17 -16.18 0.82 -4.59
N VAL A 18 -15.15 0.09 -5.01
CA VAL A 18 -13.97 -0.22 -4.19
C VAL A 18 -12.74 0.42 -4.82
N THR A 19 -11.95 1.10 -4.01
CA THR A 19 -10.65 1.63 -4.45
C THR A 19 -9.57 0.60 -4.20
N VAL A 20 -8.82 0.23 -5.23
CA VAL A 20 -7.69 -0.70 -5.14
C VAL A 20 -6.39 0.07 -5.28
N LEU A 21 -5.46 -0.15 -4.37
CA LEU A 21 -4.13 0.47 -4.38
C LEU A 21 -3.06 -0.62 -4.40
N ALA A 22 -2.04 -0.43 -5.24
CA ALA A 22 -0.86 -1.27 -5.19
C ALA A 22 -0.08 -1.00 -3.90
N GLY A 23 0.17 -2.03 -3.13
CA GLY A 23 1.00 -1.95 -1.92
C GLY A 23 2.47 -2.24 -2.17
N SER A 24 3.30 -2.11 -1.14
CA SER A 24 4.74 -2.37 -1.19
C SER A 24 5.09 -3.80 -1.60
N VAL A 25 4.24 -4.77 -1.28
CA VAL A 25 4.42 -6.17 -1.68
C VAL A 25 4.32 -6.32 -3.20
N LEU A 26 3.28 -5.74 -3.80
CA LEU A 26 3.10 -5.79 -5.25
C LEU A 26 4.22 -5.03 -5.98
N ALA A 27 4.65 -3.89 -5.45
CA ALA A 27 5.79 -3.14 -5.97
C ALA A 27 7.10 -3.93 -5.89
N ALA A 28 7.29 -4.76 -4.86
CA ALA A 28 8.45 -5.63 -4.73
C ALA A 28 8.40 -6.83 -5.69
N ALA A 29 7.21 -7.34 -6.00
CA ALA A 29 7.03 -8.52 -6.85
C ALA A 29 7.00 -8.19 -8.35
N LEU A 30 6.52 -7.02 -8.73
CA LEU A 30 6.34 -6.61 -10.12
C LEU A 30 7.17 -5.35 -10.43
N PRO A 31 8.21 -5.47 -11.27
CA PRO A 31 8.97 -4.31 -11.74
C PRO A 31 8.06 -3.31 -12.45
N GLY A 32 8.24 -2.03 -12.17
CA GLY A 32 7.47 -0.95 -12.80
C GLY A 32 6.11 -0.66 -12.17
N VAL A 33 5.68 -1.41 -11.16
CA VAL A 33 4.47 -1.10 -10.38
C VAL A 33 4.86 -0.33 -9.12
N PRO A 34 4.61 0.97 -9.03
CA PRO A 34 4.93 1.74 -7.83
C PRO A 34 3.88 1.52 -6.74
N ALA A 35 4.32 1.48 -5.49
CA ALA A 35 3.42 1.62 -4.35
C ALA A 35 3.18 3.13 -4.10
N PRO A 36 1.98 3.67 -4.35
CA PRO A 36 1.74 5.09 -4.24
C PRO A 36 1.78 5.54 -2.78
N THR A 37 2.55 6.57 -2.49
CA THR A 37 2.46 7.26 -1.20
C THR A 37 1.11 7.95 -1.10
N HIS A 38 0.37 7.64 -0.05
CA HIS A 38 -0.96 8.19 0.16
C HIS A 38 -1.17 8.57 1.62
N ARG A 39 -2.11 9.46 1.85
CA ARG A 39 -2.54 9.87 3.19
C ARG A 39 -4.01 10.25 3.17
N VAL A 40 -4.65 10.16 4.31
CA VAL A 40 -5.98 10.73 4.53
C VAL A 40 -5.80 12.17 5.00
N VAL A 41 -6.56 13.07 4.40
CA VAL A 41 -6.62 14.46 4.82
C VAL A 41 -8.04 14.73 5.31
N ALA A 42 -8.17 15.25 6.51
CA ALA A 42 -9.43 15.75 7.02
C ALA A 42 -9.72 17.08 6.32
N ASP A 43 -10.84 17.16 5.64
CA ASP A 43 -11.29 18.37 4.99
C ASP A 43 -12.29 19.08 5.92
N TRP A 44 -11.79 20.08 6.64
CA TRP A 44 -12.62 20.83 7.61
C TRP A 44 -13.58 21.81 6.95
N GLU A 45 -13.39 22.07 5.65
CA GLU A 45 -14.19 23.02 4.89
C GLU A 45 -15.45 22.40 4.26
N GLU A 46 -15.48 21.08 4.11
CA GLU A 46 -16.71 20.39 3.75
C GLU A 46 -17.59 20.26 4.99
N ASP A 47 -18.70 20.96 5.01
CA ASP A 47 -19.77 20.92 6.04
C ASP A 47 -20.51 19.55 6.06
N ASP A 48 -19.83 18.51 5.68
CA ASP A 48 -20.32 17.13 5.75
C ASP A 48 -20.08 16.60 7.17
N ARG A 49 -21.03 16.85 8.06
CA ARG A 49 -21.02 16.33 9.44
C ARG A 49 -21.28 14.83 9.52
N SER A 50 -21.38 14.15 8.39
CA SER A 50 -21.56 12.70 8.36
C SER A 50 -20.26 12.00 8.77
N PRO A 51 -20.32 11.05 9.71
CA PRO A 51 -19.15 10.27 10.08
C PRO A 51 -18.66 9.46 8.88
N ARG A 52 -17.36 9.52 8.60
CA ARG A 52 -16.73 8.73 7.56
C ARG A 52 -16.27 7.38 8.13
N LEU A 53 -16.77 6.31 7.56
CA LEU A 53 -16.30 4.96 7.81
C LEU A 53 -15.45 4.49 6.64
N ALA A 54 -14.26 3.93 6.92
CA ALA A 54 -13.44 3.26 5.94
C ALA A 54 -13.09 1.86 6.43
N ALA A 55 -13.28 0.86 5.59
CA ALA A 55 -12.84 -0.51 5.83
C ALA A 55 -11.73 -0.84 4.84
N THR A 56 -10.55 -1.21 5.35
CA THR A 56 -9.40 -1.56 4.52
C THR A 56 -9.16 -3.05 4.57
N PHE A 57 -9.07 -3.68 3.41
CA PHE A 57 -8.68 -5.06 3.26
C PHE A 57 -7.27 -5.14 2.67
N PHE A 58 -6.37 -5.84 3.36
CA PHE A 58 -5.01 -6.10 2.88
C PHE A 58 -4.93 -7.50 2.29
N CYS A 59 -4.56 -7.58 1.01
CA CYS A 59 -4.23 -8.84 0.36
C CYS A 59 -2.74 -9.06 0.49
N GLU A 60 -2.35 -10.09 1.22
CA GLU A 60 -0.96 -10.40 1.54
C GLU A 60 -0.60 -11.82 1.05
N PRO A 61 0.69 -12.05 0.68
CA PRO A 61 1.17 -13.40 0.38
C PRO A 61 1.11 -14.30 1.63
N ARG A 62 1.19 -15.60 1.40
CA ARG A 62 1.42 -16.52 2.50
C ARG A 62 2.78 -16.24 3.15
N PRO A 63 2.94 -16.51 4.46
CA PRO A 63 4.19 -16.23 5.18
C PRO A 63 5.43 -16.89 4.57
N ASP A 64 5.28 -18.07 3.98
CA ASP A 64 6.34 -18.86 3.34
C ASP A 64 6.57 -18.53 1.86
N ALA A 65 5.77 -17.66 1.27
CA ALA A 65 5.96 -17.24 -0.12
C ALA A 65 7.28 -16.49 -0.30
N ARG A 66 7.99 -16.78 -1.38
CA ARG A 66 9.26 -16.12 -1.70
C ARG A 66 9.00 -14.74 -2.30
N MET A 67 9.70 -13.75 -1.78
CA MET A 67 9.60 -12.35 -2.21
C MET A 67 10.66 -12.05 -3.28
N ALA A 68 10.42 -12.56 -4.48
CA ALA A 68 11.22 -12.27 -5.67
C ALA A 68 10.35 -11.69 -6.77
N HIS A 69 10.99 -11.13 -7.81
CA HIS A 69 10.25 -10.78 -9.02
C HIS A 69 9.59 -12.02 -9.62
N VAL A 70 8.35 -11.86 -10.08
CA VAL A 70 7.55 -12.98 -10.61
C VAL A 70 8.28 -13.79 -11.71
N ALA A 71 9.16 -13.14 -12.48
CA ALA A 71 9.96 -13.77 -13.55
C ALA A 71 11.37 -14.15 -13.13
N GLY A 72 11.76 -14.00 -11.86
CA GLY A 72 13.12 -14.22 -11.38
C GLY A 72 13.32 -15.56 -10.67
N ASP A 73 14.59 -15.93 -10.48
CA ASP A 73 14.95 -17.04 -9.60
C ASP A 73 14.60 -16.69 -8.16
N THR A 74 13.85 -17.57 -7.50
CA THR A 74 13.33 -17.36 -6.16
C THR A 74 14.13 -18.09 -5.09
N SER A 75 15.18 -18.86 -5.45
CA SER A 75 15.89 -19.75 -4.54
C SER A 75 16.47 -19.03 -3.33
N ASP A 76 17.08 -17.85 -3.53
CA ASP A 76 17.72 -17.05 -2.48
C ASP A 76 16.84 -15.88 -1.97
N ALA A 77 15.62 -15.73 -2.48
CA ALA A 77 14.73 -14.68 -2.05
C ALA A 77 14.23 -14.93 -0.61
N PRO A 78 14.08 -13.88 0.21
CA PRO A 78 13.53 -14.04 1.54
C PRO A 78 12.07 -14.47 1.47
N THR A 79 11.59 -15.15 2.51
CA THR A 79 10.15 -15.38 2.68
C THR A 79 9.42 -14.05 2.93
N TYR A 80 8.12 -14.02 2.65
CA TYR A 80 7.30 -12.85 2.96
C TYR A 80 7.39 -12.48 4.45
N ALA A 81 7.34 -13.45 5.35
CA ALA A 81 7.48 -13.19 6.79
C ALA A 81 8.79 -12.47 7.12
N THR A 82 9.92 -12.91 6.57
CA THR A 82 11.22 -12.26 6.76
C THR A 82 11.28 -10.88 6.11
N TRP A 83 10.79 -10.74 4.89
CA TRP A 83 10.75 -9.47 4.17
C TRP A 83 9.90 -8.44 4.92
N ARG A 84 8.72 -8.86 5.39
CA ARG A 84 7.81 -8.01 6.18
C ARG A 84 8.48 -7.52 7.47
N ALA A 85 9.10 -8.42 8.23
CA ALA A 85 9.80 -8.06 9.47
C ALA A 85 10.92 -7.03 9.23
N ARG A 86 11.70 -7.18 8.16
CA ARG A 86 12.73 -6.21 7.77
C ARG A 86 12.15 -4.85 7.37
N SER A 87 11.05 -4.85 6.66
CA SER A 87 10.38 -3.64 6.21
C SER A 87 9.82 -2.84 7.39
N TYR A 88 9.21 -3.50 8.37
CA TYR A 88 8.71 -2.84 9.57
C TYR A 88 9.81 -2.24 10.44
N LYS A 89 10.97 -2.88 10.54
CA LYS A 89 12.12 -2.34 11.30
C LYS A 89 12.56 -0.94 10.82
N LYS A 90 12.37 -0.64 9.54
CA LYS A 90 12.68 0.69 8.99
C LYS A 90 11.78 1.79 9.57
N TYR A 91 10.56 1.47 9.95
CA TYR A 91 9.62 2.42 10.53
C TYR A 91 9.77 2.56 12.05
N LEU A 92 10.22 1.53 12.73
CA LEU A 92 10.41 1.54 14.19
C LEU A 92 11.66 2.30 14.64
N LYS A 93 12.60 2.60 13.73
CA LYS A 93 13.85 3.30 14.06
C LYS A 93 13.78 4.82 13.93
N LYS A 94 12.63 5.40 13.65
CA LYS A 94 12.47 6.87 13.68
C LYS A 94 12.08 7.29 15.10
N PRO A 95 12.90 8.16 15.72
CA PRO A 95 12.51 8.78 17.00
C PRO A 95 11.28 9.65 16.82
#